data_933b31f470db0b3f20192480c6b3904e
#
_entry.id   933b31f470db0b3f20192480c6b3904e
#
_cell.length_a   1.000
_cell.length_b   1.000
_cell.length_c   1.000
_cell.angle_alpha   90.00
_cell.angle_beta   90.00
_cell.angle_gamma   90.00
#
_symmetry.space_group_name_H-M   'P 1'
#
loop_
_entity.id
_entity.type
_entity.pdbx_description
1 polymer ?
#
loop_
_entity_poly.entity_id
_entity_poly.type
_entity_poly.pdbx_seq_one_letter_code
_entity_poly.pdbx_strand_id
1 'polypeptide(L)'
;GSTVGIIGENGAGKSTLLKLLTGITQPTSGEILTRGRIASLLELGAGFHPEFSGRENIRLNCSILGMSEEETEERFNAIVEFSELGEFIDRPVKTYSSGMHVRLGFSVATTVDPEILIIDEALSVGDEHFKGKCINRLNEFQEQGKTTLFVSHDMGSVKSMCKHVVLMHEGRVLEQGTAEEVADEYLKRAHARGNERMSAINRQLDAYPRWGSGEIRT
;
A
#
# COMPACT_ATOMS: atom_id res chain seq x y z
N GLY A 1 -10.15 -5.18 -16.12
CA GLY A 1 -9.49 -4.94 -14.84
C GLY A 1 -8.51 -6.04 -14.51
N SER A 2 -7.47 -5.70 -13.80
CA SER A 2 -6.46 -6.66 -13.33
C SER A 2 -5.79 -6.11 -12.08
N THR A 3 -5.24 -6.99 -11.26
CA THR A 3 -4.35 -6.59 -10.17
C THR A 3 -2.92 -6.50 -10.70
N VAL A 4 -2.33 -5.30 -10.61
CA VAL A 4 -0.96 -5.03 -11.04
C VAL A 4 -0.11 -4.72 -9.81
N GLY A 5 0.94 -5.50 -9.61
CA GLY A 5 1.91 -5.28 -8.55
C GLY A 5 2.94 -4.21 -8.94
N ILE A 6 3.30 -3.34 -8.01
CA ILE A 6 4.41 -2.41 -8.18
C ILE A 6 5.43 -2.71 -7.09
N ILE A 7 6.59 -3.22 -7.48
CA ILE A 7 7.66 -3.59 -6.57
C ILE A 7 8.93 -2.79 -6.84
N GLY A 8 9.84 -2.78 -5.90
CA GLY A 8 11.12 -2.09 -5.99
C GLY A 8 11.65 -1.69 -4.62
N GLU A 9 12.91 -1.37 -4.54
CA GLU A 9 13.57 -0.95 -3.31
C GLU A 9 13.03 0.38 -2.76
N ASN A 10 13.41 0.70 -1.53
CA ASN A 10 13.14 2.03 -0.98
C ASN A 10 13.85 3.08 -1.84
N GLY A 11 13.13 4.16 -2.18
CA GLY A 11 13.64 5.18 -3.10
C GLY A 11 13.47 4.86 -4.59
N ALA A 12 12.94 3.70 -4.97
CA ALA A 12 12.71 3.35 -6.38
C ALA A 12 11.68 4.24 -7.11
N GLY A 13 10.95 5.09 -6.38
CA GLY A 13 9.97 6.02 -6.95
C GLY A 13 8.52 5.55 -6.85
N LYS A 14 8.23 4.42 -6.19
CA LYS A 14 6.87 3.86 -6.05
C LYS A 14 5.87 4.87 -5.50
N SER A 15 6.15 5.46 -4.34
CA SER A 15 5.25 6.45 -3.72
C SER A 15 5.08 7.72 -4.55
N THR A 16 6.11 8.13 -5.30
CA THR A 16 6.00 9.25 -6.23
C THR A 16 5.06 8.92 -7.38
N LEU A 17 5.20 7.73 -7.97
CA LEU A 17 4.30 7.25 -9.02
C LEU A 17 2.85 7.23 -8.52
N LEU A 18 2.62 6.73 -7.30
CA LEU A 18 1.28 6.66 -6.75
C LEU A 18 0.68 8.06 -6.49
N LYS A 19 1.46 9.02 -5.99
CA LYS A 19 1.03 10.42 -5.84
C LYS A 19 0.70 11.10 -7.17
N LEU A 20 1.42 10.74 -8.22
CA LEU A 20 1.12 11.19 -9.58
C LEU A 20 -0.19 10.60 -10.10
N LEU A 21 -0.41 9.29 -9.90
CA LEU A 21 -1.63 8.59 -10.33
C LEU A 21 -2.88 9.08 -9.59
N THR A 22 -2.75 9.42 -8.29
CA THR A 22 -3.85 9.96 -7.48
C THR A 22 -4.09 11.46 -7.69
N GLY A 23 -3.24 12.14 -8.47
CA GLY A 23 -3.35 13.57 -8.72
C GLY A 23 -2.88 14.47 -7.57
N ILE A 24 -2.31 13.91 -6.49
CA ILE A 24 -1.73 14.67 -5.37
C ILE A 24 -0.55 15.52 -5.85
N THR A 25 0.18 15.04 -6.85
CA THR A 25 1.31 15.75 -7.45
C THR A 25 1.14 15.77 -8.97
N GLN A 26 1.45 16.90 -9.60
CA GLN A 26 1.44 17.03 -11.06
C GLN A 26 2.79 16.59 -11.64
N PRO A 27 2.80 15.93 -12.82
CA PRO A 27 4.05 15.59 -13.48
C PRO A 27 4.75 16.86 -14.02
N THR A 28 6.07 16.92 -13.92
CA THR A 28 6.88 18.01 -14.48
C THR A 28 6.84 18.01 -16.00
N SER A 29 6.70 16.85 -16.62
CA SER A 29 6.59 16.64 -18.06
C SER A 29 5.81 15.36 -18.35
N GLY A 30 5.25 15.25 -19.56
CA GLY A 30 4.38 14.15 -19.94
C GLY A 30 2.96 14.32 -19.42
N GLU A 31 2.15 13.29 -19.58
CA GLU A 31 0.74 13.28 -19.17
C GLU A 31 0.38 11.97 -18.50
N ILE A 32 -0.62 12.03 -17.63
CA ILE A 32 -1.20 10.85 -16.97
C ILE A 32 -2.68 10.82 -17.35
N LEU A 33 -3.10 9.74 -17.98
CA LEU A 33 -4.47 9.53 -18.38
C LEU A 33 -5.09 8.46 -17.49
N THR A 34 -6.07 8.83 -16.70
CA THR A 34 -6.86 7.92 -15.86
C THR A 34 -8.32 7.98 -16.28
N ARG A 35 -9.02 6.87 -16.19
CA ARG A 35 -10.47 6.80 -16.44
C ARG A 35 -11.17 6.25 -15.22
N GLY A 36 -12.19 6.97 -14.78
CA GLY A 36 -12.99 6.58 -13.64
C GLY A 36 -12.47 7.11 -12.31
N ARG A 37 -13.15 6.70 -11.25
CA ARG A 37 -12.88 7.11 -9.87
C ARG A 37 -11.69 6.32 -9.32
N ILE A 38 -10.75 7.01 -8.70
CA ILE A 38 -9.60 6.40 -8.05
C ILE A 38 -9.78 6.50 -6.54
N ALA A 39 -9.69 5.38 -5.85
CA ALA A 39 -9.53 5.35 -4.40
C ALA A 39 -8.14 4.84 -4.03
N SER A 40 -7.53 5.47 -3.04
CA SER A 40 -6.18 5.12 -2.59
C SER A 40 -6.16 4.83 -1.11
N LEU A 41 -5.54 3.71 -0.75
CA LEU A 41 -5.28 3.34 0.63
C LEU A 41 -3.89 3.80 1.11
N LEU A 42 -3.13 4.50 0.25
CA LEU A 42 -1.79 5.02 0.57
C LEU A 42 -1.75 5.93 1.79
N GLU A 43 -2.82 6.64 1.99
CA GLU A 43 -2.97 7.61 3.07
C GLU A 43 -4.21 7.27 3.88
N LEU A 44 -4.31 6.01 4.35
CA LEU A 44 -5.40 5.58 5.21
C LEU A 44 -5.56 6.55 6.39
N GLY A 45 -6.62 7.38 6.31
CA GLY A 45 -6.88 8.41 7.32
C GLY A 45 -6.21 9.76 7.10
N ALA A 46 -5.41 9.97 6.04
CA ALA A 46 -4.83 11.30 5.76
C ALA A 46 -5.92 12.37 5.46
N GLY A 47 -7.09 11.94 4.98
CA GLY A 47 -8.25 12.80 4.83
C GLY A 47 -9.15 12.86 6.07
N PHE A 48 -8.82 12.16 7.15
CA PHE A 48 -9.65 12.18 8.36
C PHE A 48 -9.36 13.43 9.20
N HIS A 49 -10.45 14.11 9.57
CA HIS A 49 -10.35 15.21 10.52
C HIS A 49 -10.32 14.63 11.95
N PRO A 50 -9.26 14.88 12.73
CA PRO A 50 -9.02 14.21 14.01
C PRO A 50 -10.12 14.46 15.05
N GLU A 51 -10.74 15.64 15.02
CA GLU A 51 -11.81 16.03 15.96
C GLU A 51 -13.20 15.50 15.55
N PHE A 52 -13.36 15.06 14.32
CA PHE A 52 -14.63 14.52 13.84
C PHE A 52 -14.79 13.05 14.25
N SER A 53 -16.03 12.64 14.47
CA SER A 53 -16.40 11.24 14.67
C SER A 53 -16.12 10.40 13.41
N GLY A 54 -16.14 9.08 13.56
CA GLY A 54 -16.05 8.18 12.40
C GLY A 54 -17.15 8.44 11.38
N ARG A 55 -18.40 8.72 11.84
CA ARG A 55 -19.51 9.05 10.96
C ARG A 55 -19.29 10.32 10.14
N GLU A 56 -18.81 11.37 10.78
CA GLU A 56 -18.50 12.63 10.10
C GLU A 56 -17.34 12.44 9.12
N ASN A 57 -16.34 11.65 9.48
CA ASN A 57 -15.23 11.34 8.59
C ASN A 57 -15.65 10.45 7.41
N ILE A 58 -16.62 9.56 7.55
CA ILE A 58 -17.19 8.82 6.42
C ILE A 58 -17.75 9.82 5.40
N ARG A 59 -18.63 10.75 5.82
CA ARG A 59 -19.22 11.74 4.91
C ARG A 59 -18.18 12.62 4.24
N LEU A 60 -17.23 13.12 5.03
CA LEU A 60 -16.12 13.94 4.53
C LEU A 60 -15.32 13.19 3.45
N ASN A 61 -14.93 11.96 3.72
CA ASN A 61 -14.09 11.21 2.78
C ASN A 61 -14.86 10.73 1.55
N CYS A 62 -16.13 10.34 1.67
CA CYS A 62 -16.99 10.05 0.53
C CYS A 62 -17.10 11.27 -0.41
N SER A 63 -17.27 12.48 0.16
CA SER A 63 -17.29 13.73 -0.61
C SER A 63 -15.96 14.00 -1.31
N ILE A 64 -14.81 13.82 -0.62
CA ILE A 64 -13.47 13.96 -1.20
C ILE A 64 -13.27 12.99 -2.36
N LEU A 65 -13.79 11.76 -2.24
CA LEU A 65 -13.74 10.73 -3.28
C LEU A 65 -14.77 10.93 -4.39
N GLY A 66 -15.52 12.03 -4.37
CA GLY A 66 -16.43 12.44 -5.43
C GLY A 66 -17.79 11.76 -5.40
N MET A 67 -18.24 11.24 -4.25
CA MET A 67 -19.62 10.80 -4.06
C MET A 67 -20.55 11.98 -3.80
N SER A 68 -21.78 11.91 -4.32
CA SER A 68 -22.84 12.83 -3.92
C SER A 68 -23.31 12.54 -2.49
N GLU A 69 -24.05 13.48 -1.91
CA GLU A 69 -24.65 13.27 -0.58
C GLU A 69 -25.63 12.09 -0.59
N GLU A 70 -26.41 11.95 -1.66
CA GLU A 70 -27.37 10.86 -1.85
C GLU A 70 -26.66 9.49 -1.94
N GLU A 71 -25.62 9.37 -2.79
CA GLU A 71 -24.79 8.16 -2.88
C GLU A 71 -24.15 7.81 -1.53
N THR A 72 -23.72 8.83 -0.78
CA THR A 72 -23.10 8.65 0.54
C THR A 72 -24.09 8.07 1.54
N GLU A 73 -25.30 8.64 1.64
CA GLU A 73 -26.32 8.16 2.58
C GLU A 73 -26.82 6.74 2.22
N GLU A 74 -26.96 6.42 0.94
CA GLU A 74 -27.31 5.06 0.50
C GLU A 74 -26.29 4.01 0.96
N ARG A 75 -25.00 4.35 0.94
CA ARG A 75 -23.91 3.41 1.27
C ARG A 75 -23.40 3.53 2.70
N PHE A 76 -23.88 4.54 3.43
CA PHE A 76 -23.39 4.89 4.76
C PHE A 76 -23.42 3.70 5.74
N ASN A 77 -24.55 3.02 5.83
CA ASN A 77 -24.71 1.89 6.74
C ASN A 77 -23.78 0.71 6.37
N ALA A 78 -23.58 0.46 5.07
CA ALA A 78 -22.67 -0.57 4.61
C ALA A 78 -21.20 -0.26 4.99
N ILE A 79 -20.78 1.02 4.94
CA ILE A 79 -19.47 1.45 5.40
C ILE A 79 -19.31 1.21 6.90
N VAL A 80 -20.29 1.63 7.69
CA VAL A 80 -20.28 1.45 9.15
C VAL A 80 -20.18 -0.02 9.52
N GLU A 81 -21.00 -0.86 8.91
CA GLU A 81 -21.04 -2.30 9.15
C GLU A 81 -19.72 -2.97 8.74
N PHE A 82 -19.19 -2.62 7.56
CA PHE A 82 -17.93 -3.20 7.10
C PHE A 82 -16.77 -2.85 8.03
N SER A 83 -16.75 -1.63 8.60
CA SER A 83 -15.68 -1.17 9.49
C SER A 83 -15.59 -1.93 10.81
N GLU A 84 -16.69 -2.51 11.29
CA GLU A 84 -16.81 -3.22 12.58
C GLU A 84 -16.34 -2.38 13.77
N LEU A 85 -16.49 -1.06 13.69
CA LEU A 85 -16.07 -0.15 14.77
C LEU A 85 -17.07 -0.09 15.93
N GLY A 86 -18.30 -0.58 15.74
CA GLY A 86 -19.34 -0.58 16.76
C GLY A 86 -19.57 0.83 17.33
N GLU A 87 -19.60 0.96 18.64
CA GLU A 87 -19.83 2.24 19.32
C GLU A 87 -18.71 3.28 19.11
N PHE A 88 -17.52 2.84 18.70
CA PHE A 88 -16.42 3.75 18.42
C PHE A 88 -16.69 4.65 17.21
N ILE A 89 -17.63 4.28 16.34
CA ILE A 89 -17.96 5.07 15.15
C ILE A 89 -18.44 6.50 15.51
N ASP A 90 -18.98 6.67 16.69
CA ASP A 90 -19.49 7.94 17.19
C ASP A 90 -18.45 8.76 18.00
N ARG A 91 -17.24 8.20 18.17
CA ARG A 91 -16.13 8.87 18.88
C ARG A 91 -15.22 9.61 17.91
N PRO A 92 -14.54 10.69 18.36
CA PRO A 92 -13.55 11.41 17.57
C PRO A 92 -12.42 10.47 17.11
N VAL A 93 -12.08 10.57 15.82
CA VAL A 93 -11.08 9.68 15.19
C VAL A 93 -9.69 9.81 15.83
N LYS A 94 -9.33 10.93 16.44
CA LYS A 94 -8.09 11.05 17.22
C LYS A 94 -7.97 10.02 18.36
N THR A 95 -9.07 9.40 18.79
CA THR A 95 -9.07 8.36 19.84
C THR A 95 -8.91 6.95 19.29
N TYR A 96 -8.86 6.81 17.96
CA TYR A 96 -8.76 5.50 17.31
C TYR A 96 -7.36 4.91 17.40
N SER A 97 -7.29 3.60 17.50
CA SER A 97 -6.05 2.87 17.26
C SER A 97 -5.67 2.89 15.77
N SER A 98 -4.42 2.56 15.45
CA SER A 98 -3.99 2.43 14.04
C SER A 98 -4.86 1.43 13.26
N GLY A 99 -5.23 0.31 13.90
CA GLY A 99 -6.12 -0.68 13.29
C GLY A 99 -7.52 -0.12 13.01
N MET A 100 -8.08 0.69 13.91
CA MET A 100 -9.39 1.33 13.71
C MET A 100 -9.35 2.35 12.56
N HIS A 101 -8.26 3.11 12.41
CA HIS A 101 -8.06 4.00 11.27
C HIS A 101 -8.04 3.22 9.95
N VAL A 102 -7.29 2.11 9.90
CA VAL A 102 -7.24 1.25 8.72
C VAL A 102 -8.61 0.67 8.39
N ARG A 103 -9.35 0.17 9.38
CA ARG A 103 -10.69 -0.38 9.21
C ARG A 103 -11.64 0.67 8.61
N LEU A 104 -11.67 1.87 9.17
CA LEU A 104 -12.52 2.94 8.65
C LEU A 104 -12.13 3.35 7.24
N GLY A 105 -10.84 3.61 7.00
CA GLY A 105 -10.33 4.05 5.70
C GLY A 105 -10.57 3.02 4.59
N PHE A 106 -10.30 1.74 4.88
CA PHE A 106 -10.56 0.66 3.92
C PHE A 106 -12.06 0.54 3.61
N SER A 107 -12.92 0.61 4.64
CA SER A 107 -14.38 0.54 4.45
C SER A 107 -14.89 1.64 3.53
N VAL A 108 -14.44 2.89 3.74
CA VAL A 108 -14.79 4.01 2.86
C VAL A 108 -14.25 3.76 1.45
N ALA A 109 -12.95 3.54 1.29
CA ALA A 109 -12.31 3.43 -0.01
C ALA A 109 -12.88 2.32 -0.89
N THR A 110 -13.31 1.20 -0.29
CA THR A 110 -13.89 0.09 -1.06
C THR A 110 -15.38 0.23 -1.31
N THR A 111 -16.09 1.04 -0.52
CA THR A 111 -17.54 1.24 -0.68
C THR A 111 -17.86 2.33 -1.70
N VAL A 112 -16.93 3.27 -1.97
CA VAL A 112 -17.13 4.28 -3.03
C VAL A 112 -17.15 3.70 -4.44
N ASP A 113 -16.93 2.41 -4.56
CA ASP A 113 -17.01 1.65 -5.81
C ASP A 113 -16.05 2.19 -6.89
N PRO A 114 -14.74 2.30 -6.60
CA PRO A 114 -13.79 2.88 -7.54
C PRO A 114 -13.53 1.97 -8.74
N GLU A 115 -13.19 2.55 -9.90
CA GLU A 115 -12.69 1.83 -11.06
C GLU A 115 -11.22 1.42 -10.87
N ILE A 116 -10.47 2.22 -10.09
CA ILE A 116 -9.07 1.96 -9.76
C ILE A 116 -8.87 2.05 -8.26
N LEU A 117 -8.44 0.97 -7.65
CA LEU A 117 -8.08 0.92 -6.24
C LEU A 117 -6.56 0.82 -6.09
N ILE A 118 -5.97 1.76 -5.36
CA ILE A 118 -4.54 1.76 -5.05
C ILE A 118 -4.35 1.29 -3.62
N ILE A 119 -3.56 0.22 -3.46
CA ILE A 119 -3.29 -0.42 -2.18
C ILE A 119 -1.79 -0.38 -1.92
N ASP A 120 -1.39 0.16 -0.78
CA ASP A 120 -0.04 0.05 -0.26
C ASP A 120 0.00 -0.97 0.89
N GLU A 121 1.16 -1.27 1.40
CA GLU A 121 1.47 -2.19 2.51
C GLU A 121 0.52 -2.09 3.73
N ALA A 122 -0.35 -1.08 3.76
CA ALA A 122 -1.33 -0.82 4.82
C ALA A 122 -2.29 -2.00 5.10
N LEU A 123 -2.46 -2.97 4.19
CA LEU A 123 -3.24 -4.18 4.46
C LEU A 123 -2.58 -5.14 5.47
N SER A 124 -1.31 -4.90 5.82
CA SER A 124 -0.62 -5.66 6.86
C SER A 124 -1.06 -5.28 8.28
N VAL A 125 -1.84 -4.20 8.44
CA VAL A 125 -2.33 -3.69 9.73
C VAL A 125 -3.77 -4.16 9.96
N GLY A 126 -4.02 -4.72 11.13
CA GLY A 126 -5.33 -5.24 11.54
C GLY A 126 -5.23 -6.69 12.01
N ASP A 127 -6.34 -7.20 12.53
CA ASP A 127 -6.42 -8.62 12.90
C ASP A 127 -6.70 -9.52 11.68
N GLU A 128 -6.47 -10.81 11.84
CA GLU A 128 -6.64 -11.80 10.77
C GLU A 128 -8.07 -11.86 10.22
N HIS A 129 -9.08 -11.59 11.06
CA HIS A 129 -10.47 -11.57 10.62
C HIS A 129 -10.71 -10.45 9.61
N PHE A 130 -10.29 -9.21 9.95
CA PHE A 130 -10.47 -8.07 9.08
C PHE A 130 -9.64 -8.17 7.79
N LYS A 131 -8.42 -8.74 7.88
CA LYS A 131 -7.61 -9.04 6.68
C LYS A 131 -8.35 -9.98 5.73
N GLY A 132 -8.99 -11.03 6.25
CA GLY A 132 -9.81 -11.93 5.44
C GLY A 132 -10.94 -11.20 4.71
N LYS A 133 -11.64 -10.28 5.38
CA LYS A 133 -12.67 -9.42 4.75
C LYS A 133 -12.10 -8.54 3.65
N CYS A 134 -10.94 -7.94 3.90
CA CYS A 134 -10.26 -7.11 2.89
C CYS A 134 -9.90 -7.92 1.64
N ILE A 135 -9.32 -9.11 1.81
CA ILE A 135 -8.95 -9.99 0.69
C ILE A 135 -10.19 -10.40 -0.12
N ASN A 136 -11.28 -10.78 0.56
CA ASN A 136 -12.53 -11.11 -0.11
C ASN A 136 -13.06 -9.93 -0.93
N ARG A 137 -13.03 -8.71 -0.37
CA ARG A 137 -13.45 -7.50 -1.07
C ARG A 137 -12.60 -7.19 -2.30
N LEU A 138 -11.30 -7.44 -2.22
CA LEU A 138 -10.38 -7.28 -3.36
C LEU A 138 -10.64 -8.31 -4.46
N ASN A 139 -10.95 -9.55 -4.09
CA ASN A 139 -11.35 -10.58 -5.04
C ASN A 139 -12.64 -10.20 -5.76
N GLU A 140 -13.66 -9.69 -5.05
CA GLU A 140 -14.88 -9.17 -5.66
C GLU A 140 -14.58 -8.06 -6.69
N PHE A 141 -13.67 -7.13 -6.36
CA PHE A 141 -13.26 -6.09 -7.32
C PHE A 141 -12.60 -6.67 -8.58
N GLN A 142 -11.77 -7.69 -8.40
CA GLN A 142 -11.13 -8.36 -9.52
C GLN A 142 -12.16 -9.09 -10.41
N GLU A 143 -13.14 -9.76 -9.81
CA GLU A 143 -14.25 -10.42 -10.52
C GLU A 143 -15.13 -9.43 -11.29
N GLN A 144 -15.35 -8.25 -10.73
CA GLN A 144 -16.07 -7.14 -11.37
C GLN A 144 -15.26 -6.45 -12.49
N GLY A 145 -14.04 -6.88 -12.75
CA GLY A 145 -13.19 -6.30 -13.79
C GLY A 145 -12.57 -4.95 -13.42
N LYS A 146 -12.51 -4.59 -12.14
CA LYS A 146 -11.86 -3.36 -11.65
C LYS A 146 -10.36 -3.49 -11.61
N THR A 147 -9.66 -2.38 -11.67
CA THR A 147 -8.20 -2.35 -11.63
C THR A 147 -7.72 -2.13 -10.22
N THR A 148 -6.79 -2.97 -9.76
CA THR A 148 -6.10 -2.79 -8.47
C THR A 148 -4.61 -2.60 -8.71
N LEU A 149 -4.04 -1.54 -8.15
CA LEU A 149 -2.60 -1.33 -8.07
C LEU A 149 -2.13 -1.70 -6.68
N PHE A 150 -1.33 -2.75 -6.58
CA PHE A 150 -0.86 -3.30 -5.31
C PHE A 150 0.63 -3.03 -5.14
N VAL A 151 0.98 -2.23 -4.13
CA VAL A 151 2.37 -1.92 -3.80
C VAL A 151 2.77 -2.69 -2.56
N SER A 152 3.76 -3.54 -2.67
CA SER A 152 4.25 -4.31 -1.53
C SER A 152 5.72 -4.68 -1.69
N HIS A 153 6.40 -4.88 -0.58
CA HIS A 153 7.71 -5.52 -0.52
C HIS A 153 7.63 -7.01 -0.16
N ASP A 154 6.44 -7.50 0.20
CA ASP A 154 6.19 -8.93 0.45
C ASP A 154 5.90 -9.67 -0.87
N MET A 155 6.90 -10.39 -1.36
CA MET A 155 6.79 -11.12 -2.63
C MET A 155 5.78 -12.26 -2.57
N GLY A 156 5.48 -12.79 -1.39
CA GLY A 156 4.44 -13.80 -1.20
C GLY A 156 3.06 -13.24 -1.55
N SER A 157 2.71 -12.10 -0.98
CA SER A 157 1.47 -11.37 -1.28
C SER A 157 1.42 -10.92 -2.73
N VAL A 158 2.52 -10.42 -3.29
CA VAL A 158 2.60 -10.01 -4.70
C VAL A 158 2.28 -11.18 -5.63
N LYS A 159 2.89 -12.35 -5.43
CA LYS A 159 2.65 -13.55 -6.25
C LYS A 159 1.22 -14.08 -6.12
N SER A 160 0.63 -14.00 -4.93
CA SER A 160 -0.73 -14.50 -4.69
C SER A 160 -1.83 -13.60 -5.24
N MET A 161 -1.63 -12.27 -5.22
CA MET A 161 -2.66 -11.29 -5.54
C MET A 161 -2.53 -10.68 -6.93
N CYS A 162 -1.32 -10.64 -7.51
CA CYS A 162 -1.07 -9.94 -8.75
C CYS A 162 -0.89 -10.90 -9.92
N LYS A 163 -1.46 -10.55 -11.08
CA LYS A 163 -1.21 -11.28 -12.35
C LYS A 163 0.01 -10.71 -13.06
N HIS A 164 0.16 -9.39 -13.01
CA HIS A 164 1.26 -8.66 -13.62
C HIS A 164 1.99 -7.84 -12.56
N VAL A 165 3.28 -7.67 -12.73
CA VAL A 165 4.13 -6.91 -11.82
C VAL A 165 5.05 -5.99 -12.62
N VAL A 166 5.25 -4.80 -12.09
CA VAL A 166 6.20 -3.80 -12.57
C VAL A 166 7.28 -3.61 -11.51
N LEU A 167 8.52 -3.88 -11.88
CA LEU A 167 9.70 -3.63 -11.06
C LEU A 167 10.22 -2.22 -11.34
N MET A 168 10.26 -1.39 -10.33
CA MET A 168 10.80 -0.03 -10.40
C MET A 168 12.20 0.05 -9.80
N HIS A 169 13.03 0.89 -10.41
CA HIS A 169 14.35 1.23 -9.92
C HIS A 169 14.70 2.67 -10.35
N GLU A 170 15.09 3.52 -9.39
CA GLU A 170 15.49 4.92 -9.62
C GLU A 170 14.50 5.72 -10.51
N GLY A 171 13.21 5.59 -10.23
CA GLY A 171 12.15 6.30 -10.96
C GLY A 171 11.83 5.75 -12.34
N ARG A 172 12.38 4.59 -12.72
CA ARG A 172 12.16 3.95 -14.03
C ARG A 172 11.56 2.57 -13.88
N VAL A 173 10.81 2.14 -14.88
CA VAL A 173 10.42 0.74 -15.03
C VAL A 173 11.64 -0.03 -15.51
N LEU A 174 12.12 -0.95 -14.68
CA LEU A 174 13.26 -1.81 -14.99
C LEU A 174 12.80 -3.07 -15.70
N GLU A 175 11.70 -3.64 -15.28
CA GLU A 175 11.14 -4.88 -15.80
C GLU A 175 9.63 -4.94 -15.56
N GLN A 176 8.92 -5.66 -16.41
CA GLN A 176 7.51 -5.97 -16.23
C GLN A 176 7.20 -7.34 -16.82
N GLY A 177 6.28 -8.06 -16.19
CA GLY A 177 5.91 -9.42 -16.60
C GLY A 177 4.93 -10.06 -15.65
N THR A 178 4.93 -11.39 -15.60
CA THR A 178 4.13 -12.14 -14.63
C THR A 178 4.65 -11.92 -13.22
N ALA A 179 3.77 -12.06 -12.23
CA ALA A 179 4.15 -11.89 -10.83
C ALA A 179 5.28 -12.85 -10.41
N GLU A 180 5.27 -14.05 -10.95
CA GLU A 180 6.27 -15.06 -10.63
C GLU A 180 7.65 -14.70 -11.17
N GLU A 181 7.73 -14.36 -12.48
CA GLU A 181 8.99 -14.02 -13.14
C GLU A 181 9.65 -12.78 -12.52
N VAL A 182 8.88 -11.69 -12.37
CA VAL A 182 9.42 -10.41 -11.90
C VAL A 182 9.75 -10.44 -10.40
N ALA A 183 8.96 -11.15 -9.58
CA ALA A 183 9.28 -11.32 -8.15
C ALA A 183 10.53 -12.17 -7.94
N ASP A 184 10.72 -13.24 -8.73
CA ASP A 184 11.92 -14.06 -8.64
C ASP A 184 13.18 -13.30 -9.08
N GLU A 185 13.08 -12.51 -10.12
CA GLU A 185 14.18 -11.66 -10.58
C GLU A 185 14.54 -10.59 -9.53
N TYR A 186 13.53 -9.97 -8.91
CA TYR A 186 13.74 -9.03 -7.81
C TYR A 186 14.51 -9.68 -6.64
N LEU A 187 14.10 -10.89 -6.23
CA LEU A 187 14.75 -11.62 -5.14
C LEU A 187 16.19 -12.00 -5.50
N LYS A 188 16.47 -12.46 -6.72
CA LYS A 188 17.83 -12.74 -7.20
C LYS A 188 18.73 -11.50 -7.10
N ARG A 189 18.24 -10.35 -7.56
CA ARG A 189 18.97 -9.07 -7.49
C ARG A 189 19.20 -8.61 -6.06
N ALA A 190 18.22 -8.76 -5.19
CA ALA A 190 18.35 -8.44 -3.76
C ALA A 190 19.41 -9.31 -3.07
N HIS A 191 19.44 -10.62 -3.36
CA HIS A 191 20.44 -11.53 -2.82
C HIS A 191 21.85 -11.23 -3.35
N ALA A 192 22.00 -10.95 -4.65
CA ALA A 192 23.29 -10.59 -5.25
C ALA A 192 23.90 -9.35 -4.59
N ARG A 193 23.12 -8.29 -4.43
CA ARG A 193 23.53 -7.04 -3.73
C ARG A 193 23.84 -7.27 -2.25
N GLY A 194 23.07 -8.11 -1.57
CA GLY A 194 23.34 -8.50 -0.17
C GLY A 194 24.73 -9.15 -0.04
N ASN A 195 25.07 -10.05 -0.95
CA ASN A 195 26.38 -10.73 -0.98
C ASN A 195 27.52 -9.77 -1.29
N GLU A 196 27.35 -8.85 -2.24
CA GLU A 196 28.36 -7.82 -2.56
C GLU A 196 28.60 -6.89 -1.38
N ARG A 197 27.53 -6.44 -0.71
CA ARG A 197 27.61 -5.56 0.47
C ARG A 197 28.31 -6.26 1.64
N MET A 198 27.98 -7.53 1.89
CA MET A 198 28.63 -8.33 2.93
C MET A 198 30.13 -8.55 2.62
N SER A 199 30.47 -8.81 1.36
CA SER A 199 31.87 -8.95 0.91
C SER A 199 32.65 -7.66 1.05
N ALA A 200 32.01 -6.49 0.84
CA ALA A 200 32.63 -5.19 1.05
C ALA A 200 32.88 -4.89 2.53
N ILE A 201 31.90 -5.22 3.40
CA ILE A 201 32.03 -5.07 4.86
C ILE A 201 33.14 -5.98 5.38
N ASN A 202 33.20 -7.23 4.97
CA ASN A 202 34.25 -8.16 5.40
C ASN A 202 35.64 -7.68 4.97
N ARG A 203 35.79 -7.17 3.75
CA ARG A 203 37.07 -6.55 3.30
C ARG A 203 37.46 -5.34 4.15
N GLN A 204 36.51 -4.53 4.59
CA GLN A 204 36.78 -3.42 5.51
C GLN A 204 37.17 -3.92 6.90
N LEU A 205 36.49 -4.96 7.43
CA LEU A 205 36.83 -5.53 8.73
C LEU A 205 38.22 -6.22 8.74
N ASP A 206 38.60 -6.87 7.65
CA ASP A 206 39.92 -7.47 7.52
C ASP A 206 41.07 -6.43 7.38
N ALA A 207 40.71 -5.20 6.97
CA ALA A 207 41.66 -4.09 6.90
C ALA A 207 41.90 -3.41 8.29
N TYR A 208 41.10 -3.70 9.30
CA TYR A 208 41.32 -3.25 10.67
C TYR A 208 42.22 -4.27 11.39
N PRO A 209 43.33 -3.83 12.05
CA PRO A 209 44.14 -4.75 12.85
C PRO A 209 43.29 -5.36 13.96
N ARG A 210 43.28 -6.71 14.01
CA ARG A 210 42.60 -7.43 15.07
C ARG A 210 43.23 -7.07 16.40
N TRP A 211 42.48 -6.34 17.25
CA TRP A 211 42.85 -6.13 18.61
C TRP A 211 42.73 -7.46 19.36
N GLY A 212 43.86 -8.04 19.78
CA GLY A 212 43.83 -9.21 20.66
C GLY A 212 44.74 -10.36 20.36
N SER A 213 45.98 -10.14 19.86
CA SER A 213 47.08 -11.12 20.03
C SER A 213 48.20 -10.52 20.90
N GLY A 214 47.78 -9.93 22.03
CA GLY A 214 48.76 -9.55 23.07
C GLY A 214 49.07 -10.78 23.92
N GLU A 215 50.26 -11.40 23.72
CA GLU A 215 50.84 -12.28 24.71
C GLU A 215 50.94 -11.55 26.03
N ILE A 216 50.19 -12.02 27.04
CA ILE A 216 50.43 -11.66 28.43
C ILE A 216 51.71 -12.42 28.80
N ARG A 217 52.85 -11.73 28.79
CA ARG A 217 54.05 -12.26 29.46
C ARG A 217 53.91 -11.95 30.96
N THR A 218 53.82 -13.02 31.72
CA THR A 218 53.96 -13.05 33.18
C THR A 218 55.40 -12.68 33.57
#